data_01e3a3e128dceb55d26f505a5cb5872c
#
_entry.id   01e3a3e128dceb55d26f505a5cb5872c
#
_cell.length_a   1.000
_cell.length_b   1.000
_cell.length_c   1.000
_cell.angle_alpha   90.00
_cell.angle_beta   90.00
_cell.angle_gamma   90.00
#
_symmetry.space_group_name_H-M   'P 1'
#
loop_
_entity.id
_entity.type
_entity.pdbx_description
1 polymer ?
#
loop_
_entity_poly.entity_id
_entity_poly.type
_entity_poly.pdbx_seq_one_letter_code
_entity_poly.pdbx_strand_id
1 'polypeptide(L)'
;HRYSSAASDVYKRQFMDKGERLNQLLPNGRGVWIPIDHGASDYPTEGLEDPETLIRDLIEAGVDAIVAQKGLVSAFAHLCDGTSTNMVVHYSVSTRHAGPDVNNKVMVGHADETLPRGGLGVSSQINMGSEHEAEMIQRTGELNRQALHAGLPAFGMVYARGPHLNHQSDDITKSQAHAVRLAFELGCDAAKCVWTGDAVSFAKVASSAPIPLLLAGGPASGKTSAVLSMVEEALSAGASGVCMGRQVFAHDNPGAMAKALVMMVHEGASAEAAMNAVGL
;
A
#
# COMPACT_ATOMS: atom_id res chain seq x y z
N HIS A 1 27.49 -20.80 -2.36
CA HIS A 1 26.54 -20.85 -1.26
C HIS A 1 25.39 -19.82 -1.36
N ARG A 2 25.57 -18.63 -2.00
CA ARG A 2 24.48 -17.63 -2.17
C ARG A 2 23.42 -18.03 -3.19
N TYR A 3 23.77 -18.79 -4.23
CA TYR A 3 22.81 -19.27 -5.24
C TYR A 3 21.85 -20.35 -4.73
N SER A 4 22.22 -21.10 -3.69
CA SER A 4 21.36 -22.15 -3.14
C SER A 4 20.28 -21.59 -2.19
N SER A 5 20.51 -20.44 -1.55
CA SER A 5 19.52 -19.81 -0.65
C SER A 5 18.41 -19.11 -1.44
N ALA A 6 18.75 -18.34 -2.47
CA ALA A 6 17.75 -17.64 -3.30
C ALA A 6 16.81 -18.62 -4.04
N ALA A 7 17.37 -19.69 -4.62
CA ALA A 7 16.56 -20.75 -5.24
C ALA A 7 15.64 -21.46 -4.23
N SER A 8 16.11 -21.65 -2.98
CA SER A 8 15.30 -22.19 -1.90
C SER A 8 14.15 -21.26 -1.49
N ASP A 9 14.37 -19.95 -1.49
CA ASP A 9 13.37 -18.97 -1.08
C ASP A 9 12.29 -18.77 -2.15
N VAL A 10 12.65 -18.74 -3.43
CA VAL A 10 11.69 -18.75 -4.54
C VAL A 10 10.83 -20.01 -4.51
N TYR A 11 11.43 -21.16 -4.27
CA TYR A 11 10.71 -22.43 -4.15
C TYR A 11 9.74 -22.43 -2.97
N LYS A 12 10.16 -21.96 -1.79
CA LYS A 12 9.31 -21.86 -0.60
C LYS A 12 8.10 -20.95 -0.83
N ARG A 13 8.28 -19.80 -1.49
CA ARG A 13 7.20 -18.85 -1.78
C ARG A 13 6.07 -19.46 -2.60
N GLN A 14 6.34 -20.43 -3.47
CA GLN A 14 5.33 -21.13 -4.27
C GLN A 14 4.40 -22.03 -3.44
N PHE A 15 4.89 -22.56 -2.32
CA PHE A 15 4.15 -23.48 -1.45
C PHE A 15 3.52 -22.83 -0.23
N MET A 16 3.72 -21.53 -0.01
CA MET A 16 3.05 -20.80 1.07
C MET A 16 1.55 -20.78 0.86
N ASP A 17 0.79 -20.90 1.93
CA ASP A 17 -0.62 -20.60 1.92
C ASP A 17 -0.89 -19.09 2.00
N LYS A 18 -2.15 -18.69 1.88
CA LYS A 18 -2.56 -17.28 1.91
C LYS A 18 -2.21 -16.61 3.25
N GLY A 19 -2.37 -17.33 4.36
CA GLY A 19 -2.09 -16.83 5.71
C GLY A 19 -0.60 -16.57 5.91
N GLU A 20 0.24 -17.48 5.46
CA GLU A 20 1.70 -17.32 5.50
C GLU A 20 2.17 -16.12 4.68
N ARG A 21 1.62 -15.94 3.46
CA ARG A 21 1.91 -14.76 2.62
C ARG A 21 1.45 -13.47 3.27
N LEU A 22 0.25 -13.47 3.86
CA LEU A 22 -0.27 -12.30 4.56
C LEU A 22 0.62 -11.94 5.75
N ASN A 23 1.09 -12.93 6.51
CA ASN A 23 2.00 -12.68 7.64
C ASN A 23 3.37 -12.16 7.20
N GLN A 24 3.85 -12.48 6.01
CA GLN A 24 5.08 -11.87 5.47
C GLN A 24 4.86 -10.41 5.04
N LEU A 25 3.69 -10.10 4.52
CA LEU A 25 3.33 -8.73 4.11
C LEU A 25 2.92 -7.85 5.29
N LEU A 26 2.37 -8.44 6.34
CA LEU A 26 1.86 -7.78 7.54
C LEU A 26 2.28 -8.59 8.79
N PRO A 27 3.56 -8.57 9.17
CA PRO A 27 4.04 -9.26 10.37
C PRO A 27 3.26 -8.82 11.61
N ASN A 28 2.68 -9.79 12.32
CA ASN A 28 1.81 -9.54 13.49
C ASN A 28 0.63 -8.59 13.19
N GLY A 29 0.14 -8.56 11.95
CA GLY A 29 -0.95 -7.70 11.51
C GLY A 29 -0.55 -6.23 11.31
N ARG A 30 0.74 -5.89 11.29
CA ARG A 30 1.26 -4.53 11.10
C ARG A 30 2.13 -4.46 9.85
N GLY A 31 2.22 -3.29 9.21
CA GLY A 31 3.05 -3.18 8.00
C GLY A 31 3.46 -1.78 7.59
N VAL A 32 4.65 -1.70 7.04
CA VAL A 32 5.18 -0.51 6.35
C VAL A 32 5.27 -0.83 4.87
N TRP A 33 4.31 -0.31 4.10
CA TRP A 33 4.20 -0.54 2.67
C TRP A 33 4.49 0.74 1.90
N ILE A 34 5.36 0.65 0.91
CA ILE A 34 5.74 1.80 0.09
C ILE A 34 5.27 1.59 -1.35
N PRO A 35 4.17 2.25 -1.76
CA PRO A 35 3.71 2.19 -3.14
C PRO A 35 4.56 3.09 -4.04
N ILE A 36 5.09 2.50 -5.11
CA ILE A 36 5.87 3.13 -6.18
C ILE A 36 5.19 2.94 -7.56
N ASP A 37 3.90 2.67 -7.56
CA ASP A 37 3.07 2.45 -8.75
C ASP A 37 2.70 3.74 -9.51
N HIS A 38 3.06 4.89 -8.94
CA HIS A 38 2.69 6.22 -9.44
C HIS A 38 3.23 6.53 -10.84
N GLY A 39 4.38 5.99 -11.22
CA GLY A 39 5.00 6.21 -12.52
C GLY A 39 4.16 5.75 -13.72
N ALA A 40 3.26 4.79 -13.53
CA ALA A 40 2.33 4.39 -14.57
C ALA A 40 1.17 5.39 -14.76
N SER A 41 0.85 6.15 -13.72
CA SER A 41 -0.26 7.13 -13.77
C SER A 41 0.23 8.54 -14.09
N ASP A 42 1.39 8.93 -13.60
CA ASP A 42 1.87 10.31 -13.64
C ASP A 42 3.41 10.40 -13.67
N TYR A 43 4.04 9.90 -14.73
CA TYR A 43 5.49 10.02 -14.92
C TYR A 43 5.84 11.24 -15.82
N PRO A 44 6.96 11.94 -15.61
CA PRO A 44 7.94 11.73 -14.54
C PRO A 44 7.40 12.13 -13.16
N THR A 45 7.65 11.27 -12.17
CA THR A 45 7.30 11.51 -10.78
C THR A 45 8.59 11.60 -9.97
N GLU A 46 8.79 12.71 -9.27
CA GLU A 46 9.98 12.97 -8.45
C GLU A 46 10.25 11.81 -7.47
N GLY A 47 11.49 11.33 -7.48
CA GLY A 47 11.95 10.20 -6.67
C GLY A 47 11.66 8.81 -7.25
N LEU A 48 11.10 8.70 -8.45
CA LEU A 48 10.86 7.43 -9.16
C LEU A 48 11.70 7.27 -10.43
N GLU A 49 12.66 8.16 -10.68
CA GLU A 49 13.52 8.15 -11.86
C GLU A 49 14.52 7.00 -11.83
N ASP A 50 14.96 6.59 -10.63
CA ASP A 50 15.83 5.43 -10.40
C ASP A 50 15.15 4.45 -9.43
N PRO A 51 14.27 3.57 -9.93
CA PRO A 51 13.54 2.65 -9.08
C PRO A 51 14.43 1.58 -8.43
N GLU A 52 15.57 1.22 -9.05
CA GLU A 52 16.47 0.22 -8.46
C GLU A 52 17.13 0.74 -7.19
N THR A 53 17.69 1.94 -7.21
CA THR A 53 18.29 2.57 -6.04
C THR A 53 17.25 2.75 -4.93
N LEU A 54 16.08 3.28 -5.26
CA LEU A 54 15.00 3.43 -4.30
C LEU A 54 14.60 2.10 -3.65
N ILE A 55 14.42 1.04 -4.42
CA ILE A 55 14.05 -0.30 -3.89
C ILE A 55 15.14 -0.81 -2.93
N ARG A 56 16.43 -0.61 -3.23
CA ARG A 56 17.53 -1.00 -2.34
C ARG A 56 17.49 -0.24 -1.02
N ASP A 57 17.25 1.07 -1.07
CA ASP A 57 17.11 1.92 0.14
C ASP A 57 15.92 1.47 1.01
N LEU A 58 14.80 1.11 0.38
CA LEU A 58 13.62 0.61 1.08
C LEU A 58 13.86 -0.77 1.73
N ILE A 59 14.59 -1.65 1.05
CA ILE A 59 14.98 -2.96 1.60
C ILE A 59 15.92 -2.78 2.79
N GLU A 60 16.91 -1.88 2.70
CA GLU A 60 17.84 -1.57 3.79
C GLU A 60 17.09 -0.97 4.99
N ALA A 61 16.10 -0.13 4.75
CA ALA A 61 15.23 0.41 5.79
C ALA A 61 14.39 -0.66 6.50
N GLY A 62 14.16 -1.81 5.86
CA GLY A 62 13.40 -2.93 6.42
C GLY A 62 11.90 -2.79 6.25
N VAL A 63 11.42 -2.19 5.16
CA VAL A 63 9.97 -2.14 4.85
C VAL A 63 9.42 -3.55 4.58
N ASP A 64 8.15 -3.79 4.89
CA ASP A 64 7.53 -5.11 4.71
C ASP A 64 7.13 -5.36 3.25
N ALA A 65 6.63 -4.32 2.57
CA ALA A 65 6.21 -4.46 1.19
C ALA A 65 6.44 -3.22 0.33
N ILE A 66 6.74 -3.46 -0.94
CA ILE A 66 6.78 -2.46 -2.00
C ILE A 66 5.62 -2.76 -2.95
N VAL A 67 4.71 -1.80 -3.15
CA VAL A 67 3.58 -1.96 -4.06
C VAL A 67 3.94 -1.32 -5.40
N ALA A 68 3.96 -2.10 -6.46
CA ALA A 68 4.39 -1.64 -7.78
C ALA A 68 3.55 -2.24 -8.90
N GLN A 69 3.58 -1.60 -10.07
CA GLN A 69 3.01 -2.17 -11.28
C GLN A 69 3.82 -3.40 -11.74
N LYS A 70 3.15 -4.32 -12.41
CA LYS A 70 3.69 -5.64 -12.78
C LYS A 70 5.04 -5.60 -13.53
N GLY A 71 5.30 -4.56 -14.31
CA GLY A 71 6.59 -4.39 -15.00
C GLY A 71 7.75 -4.14 -14.04
N LEU A 72 7.56 -3.25 -13.06
CA LEU A 72 8.55 -3.01 -12.00
C LEU A 72 8.77 -4.26 -11.15
N VAL A 73 7.68 -4.96 -10.77
CA VAL A 73 7.80 -6.21 -10.01
C VAL A 73 8.63 -7.23 -10.78
N SER A 74 8.34 -7.45 -12.08
CA SER A 74 9.12 -8.38 -12.92
C SER A 74 10.59 -8.00 -13.04
N ALA A 75 10.90 -6.71 -13.07
CA ALA A 75 12.28 -6.24 -13.21
C ALA A 75 13.08 -6.35 -11.91
N PHE A 76 12.46 -6.10 -10.75
CA PHE A 76 13.18 -5.83 -9.52
C PHE A 76 12.82 -6.74 -8.33
N ALA A 77 11.86 -7.67 -8.44
CA ALA A 77 11.49 -8.55 -7.33
C ALA A 77 12.67 -9.40 -6.82
N HIS A 78 13.64 -9.71 -7.69
CA HIS A 78 14.85 -10.45 -7.32
C HIS A 78 15.72 -9.73 -6.27
N LEU A 79 15.60 -8.39 -6.14
CA LEU A 79 16.30 -7.63 -5.10
C LEU A 79 15.79 -7.96 -3.68
N CYS A 80 14.54 -8.42 -3.57
CA CYS A 80 13.92 -8.81 -2.32
C CYS A 80 14.30 -10.23 -1.86
N ASP A 81 15.01 -11.02 -2.68
CA ASP A 81 15.37 -12.39 -2.34
C ASP A 81 16.33 -12.45 -1.15
N GLY A 82 15.95 -13.24 -0.15
CA GLY A 82 16.73 -13.37 1.09
C GLY A 82 16.55 -12.19 2.07
N THR A 83 15.61 -11.30 1.83
CA THR A 83 15.26 -10.19 2.72
C THR A 83 13.87 -10.38 3.34
N SER A 84 13.48 -9.52 4.28
CA SER A 84 12.12 -9.47 4.83
C SER A 84 11.15 -8.67 3.96
N THR A 85 11.64 -7.88 3.00
CA THR A 85 10.82 -7.07 2.10
C THR A 85 10.22 -7.92 0.98
N ASN A 86 8.96 -7.68 0.65
CA ASN A 86 8.24 -8.39 -0.40
C ASN A 86 7.62 -7.40 -1.41
N MET A 87 7.23 -7.89 -2.58
CA MET A 87 6.51 -7.07 -3.55
C MET A 87 5.03 -7.45 -3.63
N VAL A 88 4.18 -6.43 -3.74
CA VAL A 88 2.74 -6.54 -4.03
C VAL A 88 2.48 -5.96 -5.42
N VAL A 89 1.81 -6.73 -6.28
CA VAL A 89 1.49 -6.27 -7.63
C VAL A 89 0.22 -5.44 -7.63
N HIS A 90 0.32 -4.18 -8.06
CA HIS A 90 -0.84 -3.32 -8.27
C HIS A 90 -1.36 -3.48 -9.70
N TYR A 91 -2.61 -3.94 -9.84
CA TYR A 91 -3.21 -4.25 -11.13
C TYR A 91 -4.16 -3.18 -11.68
N SER A 92 -4.35 -2.09 -10.96
CA SER A 92 -5.21 -0.98 -11.39
C SER A 92 -4.39 0.19 -11.92
N VAL A 93 -4.77 0.74 -13.08
CA VAL A 93 -4.09 1.89 -13.66
C VAL A 93 -5.07 2.80 -14.43
N SER A 94 -4.79 4.08 -14.41
CA SER A 94 -5.24 5.09 -15.37
C SER A 94 -4.17 6.16 -15.46
N THR A 95 -4.01 6.78 -16.61
CA THR A 95 -3.00 7.85 -16.77
C THR A 95 -3.64 9.21 -16.61
N ARG A 96 -2.83 10.22 -16.25
CA ARG A 96 -3.24 11.64 -16.22
C ARG A 96 -3.75 12.14 -17.57
N HIS A 97 -3.45 11.42 -18.65
CA HIS A 97 -3.83 11.79 -20.02
C HIS A 97 -5.17 11.20 -20.45
N ALA A 98 -5.86 10.44 -19.60
CA ALA A 98 -7.09 9.75 -19.92
C ALA A 98 -8.34 10.67 -20.03
N GLY A 99 -8.18 11.98 -19.89
CA GLY A 99 -9.30 12.92 -19.98
C GLY A 99 -10.38 12.64 -18.94
N PRO A 100 -11.66 12.44 -19.35
CA PRO A 100 -12.75 12.16 -18.42
C PRO A 100 -12.56 10.82 -17.68
N ASP A 101 -11.79 9.88 -18.24
CA ASP A 101 -11.53 8.56 -17.65
C ASP A 101 -10.36 8.53 -16.66
N VAL A 102 -9.77 9.67 -16.32
CA VAL A 102 -8.63 9.72 -15.37
C VAL A 102 -8.90 9.01 -14.04
N ASN A 103 -10.15 8.98 -13.61
CA ASN A 103 -10.58 8.29 -12.38
C ASN A 103 -11.04 6.84 -12.59
N ASN A 104 -11.11 6.37 -13.84
CA ASN A 104 -11.48 5.00 -14.20
C ASN A 104 -10.25 4.09 -14.15
N LYS A 105 -10.05 3.40 -13.03
CA LYS A 105 -8.95 2.44 -12.88
C LYS A 105 -9.26 1.14 -13.61
N VAL A 106 -8.58 0.91 -14.74
CA VAL A 106 -8.72 -0.32 -15.51
C VAL A 106 -7.80 -1.42 -14.96
N MET A 107 -8.23 -2.67 -15.12
CA MET A 107 -7.42 -3.84 -14.73
C MET A 107 -6.43 -4.17 -15.84
N VAL A 108 -5.14 -4.34 -15.50
CA VAL A 108 -4.05 -4.57 -16.46
C VAL A 108 -3.38 -5.94 -16.31
N GLY A 109 -4.00 -6.86 -15.58
CA GLY A 109 -3.49 -8.22 -15.41
C GLY A 109 -4.40 -9.07 -14.54
N HIS A 110 -3.95 -10.28 -14.24
CA HIS A 110 -4.65 -11.29 -13.49
C HIS A 110 -3.81 -11.78 -12.30
N ALA A 111 -4.47 -12.32 -11.27
CA ALA A 111 -3.79 -12.75 -10.04
C ALA A 111 -2.78 -13.88 -10.26
N ASP A 112 -2.99 -14.74 -11.24
CA ASP A 112 -2.08 -15.85 -11.58
C ASP A 112 -0.71 -15.38 -12.09
N GLU A 113 -0.59 -14.13 -12.58
CA GLU A 113 0.69 -13.53 -12.97
C GLU A 113 1.58 -13.17 -11.76
N THR A 114 1.01 -13.08 -10.56
CA THR A 114 1.67 -12.46 -9.39
C THR A 114 2.89 -13.23 -8.94
N LEU A 115 2.75 -14.52 -8.62
CA LEU A 115 3.88 -15.35 -8.18
C LEU A 115 4.96 -15.52 -9.25
N PRO A 116 4.62 -15.79 -10.53
CA PRO A 116 5.63 -15.85 -11.59
C PRO A 116 6.45 -14.56 -11.78
N ARG A 117 5.88 -13.40 -11.42
CA ARG A 117 6.58 -12.11 -11.45
C ARG A 117 7.41 -11.82 -10.20
N GLY A 118 7.27 -12.62 -9.14
CA GLY A 118 7.95 -12.44 -7.86
C GLY A 118 7.15 -11.62 -6.84
N GLY A 119 5.86 -11.33 -7.13
CA GLY A 119 4.95 -10.70 -6.17
C GLY A 119 4.36 -11.71 -5.17
N LEU A 120 3.97 -11.24 -3.98
CA LEU A 120 3.42 -12.07 -2.93
C LEU A 120 1.95 -11.78 -2.62
N GLY A 121 1.41 -10.71 -3.16
CA GLY A 121 0.02 -10.29 -3.03
C GLY A 121 -0.42 -9.41 -4.18
N VAL A 122 -1.73 -9.18 -4.28
CA VAL A 122 -2.35 -8.35 -5.31
C VAL A 122 -2.96 -7.10 -4.71
N SER A 123 -3.08 -6.05 -5.52
CA SER A 123 -3.71 -4.79 -5.13
C SER A 123 -4.53 -4.22 -6.27
N SER A 124 -5.67 -3.61 -5.93
CA SER A 124 -6.51 -2.86 -6.86
C SER A 124 -7.01 -1.57 -6.23
N GLN A 125 -7.55 -0.68 -7.07
CA GLN A 125 -8.05 0.61 -6.64
C GLN A 125 -9.50 0.84 -7.09
N ILE A 126 -10.31 1.39 -6.16
CA ILE A 126 -11.65 1.90 -6.42
C ILE A 126 -11.68 3.38 -6.05
N ASN A 127 -12.15 4.23 -6.95
CA ASN A 127 -12.51 5.62 -6.68
C ASN A 127 -14.02 5.69 -6.44
N MET A 128 -14.42 5.54 -5.17
CA MET A 128 -15.81 5.54 -4.74
C MET A 128 -16.44 6.92 -4.99
N GLY A 129 -17.64 6.94 -5.53
CA GLY A 129 -18.33 8.16 -5.94
C GLY A 129 -17.93 8.69 -7.33
N SER A 130 -17.13 7.94 -8.10
CA SER A 130 -16.84 8.27 -9.50
C SER A 130 -17.93 7.72 -10.43
N GLU A 131 -17.97 8.24 -11.66
CA GLU A 131 -18.90 7.77 -12.71
C GLU A 131 -18.64 6.29 -13.08
N HIS A 132 -17.43 5.78 -12.83
CA HIS A 132 -16.99 4.42 -13.15
C HIS A 132 -16.85 3.53 -11.91
N GLU A 133 -17.53 3.88 -10.83
CA GLU A 133 -17.45 3.11 -9.57
C GLU A 133 -17.86 1.66 -9.74
N ALA A 134 -18.98 1.42 -10.46
CA ALA A 134 -19.53 0.09 -10.64
C ALA A 134 -18.56 -0.87 -11.34
N GLU A 135 -17.88 -0.40 -12.38
CA GLU A 135 -16.87 -1.17 -13.11
C GLU A 135 -15.63 -1.43 -12.26
N MET A 136 -15.20 -0.47 -11.43
CA MET A 136 -14.06 -0.67 -10.54
C MET A 136 -14.39 -1.66 -9.41
N ILE A 137 -15.61 -1.64 -8.88
CA ILE A 137 -16.10 -2.64 -7.92
C ILE A 137 -16.07 -4.03 -8.55
N GLN A 138 -16.61 -4.19 -9.76
CA GLN A 138 -16.62 -5.45 -10.49
C GLN A 138 -15.20 -5.99 -10.72
N ARG A 139 -14.29 -5.13 -11.20
CA ARG A 139 -12.88 -5.48 -11.45
C ARG A 139 -12.15 -5.91 -10.18
N THR A 140 -12.37 -5.19 -9.08
CA THR A 140 -11.79 -5.53 -7.77
C THR A 140 -12.33 -6.86 -7.26
N GLY A 141 -13.65 -7.08 -7.34
CA GLY A 141 -14.27 -8.35 -6.95
C GLY A 141 -13.72 -9.54 -7.75
N GLU A 142 -13.53 -9.37 -9.06
CA GLU A 142 -12.94 -10.41 -9.91
C GLU A 142 -11.48 -10.67 -9.57
N LEU A 143 -10.65 -9.65 -9.35
CA LEU A 143 -9.27 -9.82 -8.91
C LEU A 143 -9.19 -10.56 -7.57
N ASN A 144 -10.04 -10.19 -6.59
CA ASN A 144 -10.08 -10.82 -5.28
C ASN A 144 -10.51 -12.30 -5.38
N ARG A 145 -11.45 -12.64 -6.28
CA ARG A 145 -11.82 -14.03 -6.56
C ARG A 145 -10.63 -14.82 -7.10
N GLN A 146 -9.89 -14.27 -8.06
CA GLN A 146 -8.69 -14.89 -8.61
C GLN A 146 -7.60 -15.03 -7.55
N ALA A 147 -7.39 -14.00 -6.72
CA ALA A 147 -6.41 -14.03 -5.61
C ALA A 147 -6.73 -15.12 -4.60
N LEU A 148 -8.02 -15.31 -4.26
CA LEU A 148 -8.45 -16.38 -3.37
C LEU A 148 -8.07 -17.75 -3.93
N HIS A 149 -8.34 -18.01 -5.21
CA HIS A 149 -7.98 -19.28 -5.86
C HIS A 149 -6.47 -19.50 -5.98
N ALA A 150 -5.69 -18.43 -6.15
CA ALA A 150 -4.23 -18.47 -6.20
C ALA A 150 -3.57 -18.49 -4.81
N GLY A 151 -4.35 -18.42 -3.72
CA GLY A 151 -3.83 -18.33 -2.35
C GLY A 151 -3.06 -17.04 -2.09
N LEU A 152 -3.45 -15.93 -2.73
CA LEU A 152 -2.80 -14.62 -2.61
C LEU A 152 -3.58 -13.68 -1.70
N PRO A 153 -2.92 -12.90 -0.81
CA PRO A 153 -3.52 -11.78 -0.14
C PRO A 153 -3.95 -10.68 -1.13
N ALA A 154 -5.11 -10.07 -0.87
CA ALA A 154 -5.66 -8.98 -1.65
C ALA A 154 -5.70 -7.68 -0.84
N PHE A 155 -5.18 -6.60 -1.41
CA PHE A 155 -5.09 -5.29 -0.79
C PHE A 155 -5.95 -4.27 -1.54
N GLY A 156 -6.89 -3.65 -0.82
CA GLY A 156 -7.81 -2.66 -1.38
C GLY A 156 -7.34 -1.22 -1.19
N MET A 157 -7.15 -0.49 -2.28
CA MET A 157 -6.98 0.96 -2.26
C MET A 157 -8.32 1.61 -2.60
N VAL A 158 -9.23 1.71 -1.62
CA VAL A 158 -10.56 2.30 -1.82
C VAL A 158 -10.56 3.73 -1.31
N TYR A 159 -10.82 4.67 -2.22
CA TYR A 159 -10.84 6.09 -1.90
C TYR A 159 -12.23 6.68 -2.08
N ALA A 160 -12.77 7.25 -1.01
CA ALA A 160 -13.97 8.06 -1.08
C ALA A 160 -13.63 9.42 -1.72
N ARG A 161 -13.68 9.45 -3.05
CA ARG A 161 -13.39 10.64 -3.85
C ARG A 161 -14.09 10.56 -5.20
N GLY A 162 -15.02 11.41 -5.45
CA GLY A 162 -15.75 11.46 -6.71
C GLY A 162 -16.88 12.45 -6.61
N PRO A 163 -17.41 12.93 -7.75
CA PRO A 163 -18.45 13.95 -7.77
C PRO A 163 -19.80 13.45 -7.21
N HIS A 164 -20.00 12.13 -7.14
CA HIS A 164 -21.25 11.52 -6.68
C HIS A 164 -21.22 11.07 -5.21
N LEU A 165 -20.18 11.45 -4.47
CA LEU A 165 -20.17 11.20 -3.02
C LEU A 165 -21.33 11.96 -2.37
N ASN A 166 -22.25 11.20 -1.78
CA ASN A 166 -23.39 11.76 -1.07
C ASN A 166 -23.08 11.94 0.41
N HIS A 167 -22.24 12.92 0.72
CA HIS A 167 -22.01 13.34 2.10
C HIS A 167 -22.63 14.73 2.31
N GLN A 168 -23.37 14.84 3.39
CA GLN A 168 -24.11 16.05 3.74
C GLN A 168 -23.26 17.11 4.48
N SER A 169 -21.95 16.85 4.66
CA SER A 169 -21.03 17.70 5.43
C SER A 169 -19.59 17.50 4.96
N ASP A 170 -18.72 18.41 5.34
CA ASP A 170 -17.26 18.30 5.14
C ASP A 170 -16.61 17.15 5.96
N ASP A 171 -17.39 16.45 6.78
CA ASP A 171 -16.94 15.28 7.53
C ASP A 171 -16.75 14.06 6.62
N ILE A 172 -15.50 13.78 6.30
CA ILE A 172 -15.10 12.63 5.48
C ILE A 172 -15.14 11.29 6.23
N THR A 173 -15.37 11.28 7.54
CA THR A 173 -15.28 10.08 8.39
C THR A 173 -16.19 8.96 7.91
N LYS A 174 -17.45 9.28 7.63
CA LYS A 174 -18.43 8.28 7.15
C LYS A 174 -18.06 7.71 5.79
N SER A 175 -17.60 8.56 4.87
CA SER A 175 -17.18 8.13 3.54
C SER A 175 -15.93 7.26 3.59
N GLN A 176 -14.97 7.58 4.44
CA GLN A 176 -13.78 6.76 4.65
C GLN A 176 -14.13 5.43 5.34
N ALA A 177 -14.98 5.44 6.35
CA ALA A 177 -15.48 4.22 7.00
C ALA A 177 -16.21 3.31 5.98
N HIS A 178 -17.01 3.87 5.10
CA HIS A 178 -17.66 3.12 4.02
C HIS A 178 -16.64 2.55 3.02
N ALA A 179 -15.63 3.32 2.62
CA ALA A 179 -14.58 2.84 1.73
C ALA A 179 -13.82 1.63 2.31
N VAL A 180 -13.46 1.69 3.59
CA VAL A 180 -12.82 0.58 4.31
C VAL A 180 -13.77 -0.64 4.39
N ARG A 181 -15.03 -0.40 4.71
CA ARG A 181 -16.05 -1.46 4.77
C ARG A 181 -16.27 -2.12 3.42
N LEU A 182 -16.33 -1.35 2.34
CA LEU A 182 -16.43 -1.87 0.98
C LEU A 182 -15.24 -2.76 0.63
N ALA A 183 -14.01 -2.33 0.93
CA ALA A 183 -12.82 -3.16 0.70
C ALA A 183 -12.95 -4.53 1.40
N PHE A 184 -13.33 -4.53 2.68
CA PHE A 184 -13.52 -5.76 3.44
C PHE A 184 -14.60 -6.66 2.83
N GLU A 185 -15.77 -6.13 2.51
CA GLU A 185 -16.88 -6.93 1.98
C GLU A 185 -16.61 -7.45 0.56
N LEU A 186 -15.73 -6.81 -0.21
CA LEU A 186 -15.23 -7.32 -1.48
C LEU A 186 -14.13 -8.39 -1.33
N GLY A 187 -13.76 -8.75 -0.09
CA GLY A 187 -12.78 -9.80 0.19
C GLY A 187 -11.32 -9.35 0.23
N CYS A 188 -11.05 -8.07 0.46
CA CYS A 188 -9.69 -7.62 0.74
C CYS A 188 -9.24 -8.06 2.13
N ASP A 189 -7.98 -8.47 2.26
CA ASP A 189 -7.35 -8.89 3.52
C ASP A 189 -6.77 -7.71 4.32
N ALA A 190 -6.52 -6.61 3.65
CA ALA A 190 -6.14 -5.32 4.23
C ALA A 190 -6.57 -4.18 3.31
N ALA A 191 -6.65 -2.97 3.84
CA ALA A 191 -7.04 -1.81 3.06
C ALA A 191 -6.21 -0.57 3.38
N LYS A 192 -6.07 0.30 2.37
CA LYS A 192 -5.51 1.63 2.52
C LYS A 192 -6.61 2.62 2.89
N CYS A 193 -6.35 3.45 3.88
CA CYS A 193 -7.28 4.47 4.34
C CYS A 193 -6.62 5.85 4.42
N VAL A 194 -7.43 6.90 4.41
CA VAL A 194 -6.97 8.29 4.48
C VAL A 194 -7.14 8.81 5.90
N TRP A 195 -6.22 9.64 6.37
CA TRP A 195 -6.34 10.36 7.63
C TRP A 195 -7.57 11.28 7.64
N THR A 196 -8.33 11.27 8.71
CA THR A 196 -9.58 12.03 8.84
C THR A 196 -9.41 13.35 9.61
N GLY A 197 -8.17 13.70 9.98
CA GLY A 197 -7.85 14.96 10.63
C GLY A 197 -7.58 14.87 12.12
N ASP A 198 -8.15 13.88 12.80
CA ASP A 198 -7.97 13.63 14.24
C ASP A 198 -8.14 12.16 14.60
N ALA A 199 -7.60 11.77 15.78
CA ALA A 199 -7.63 10.39 16.28
C ALA A 199 -9.05 9.86 16.56
N VAL A 200 -9.98 10.71 16.98
CA VAL A 200 -11.35 10.30 17.34
C VAL A 200 -12.15 9.91 16.10
N SER A 201 -12.07 10.72 15.04
CA SER A 201 -12.70 10.43 13.76
C SER A 201 -12.05 9.22 13.09
N PHE A 202 -10.71 9.12 13.15
CA PHE A 202 -9.99 7.99 12.56
C PHE A 202 -10.29 6.66 13.27
N ALA A 203 -10.45 6.64 14.59
CA ALA A 203 -10.83 5.43 15.33
C ALA A 203 -12.19 4.87 14.85
N LYS A 204 -13.13 5.72 14.42
CA LYS A 204 -14.40 5.28 13.81
C LYS A 204 -14.17 4.60 12.46
N VAL A 205 -13.24 5.10 11.66
CA VAL A 205 -12.83 4.45 10.40
C VAL A 205 -12.16 3.11 10.69
N ALA A 206 -11.24 3.07 11.65
CA ALA A 206 -10.52 1.86 12.02
C ALA A 206 -11.45 0.75 12.53
N SER A 207 -12.54 1.10 13.22
CA SER A 207 -13.53 0.15 13.71
C SER A 207 -14.56 -0.31 12.68
N SER A 208 -14.54 0.22 11.45
CA SER A 208 -15.57 -0.07 10.43
C SER A 208 -15.41 -1.42 9.75
N ALA A 209 -14.22 -2.05 9.82
CA ALA A 209 -13.97 -3.39 9.29
C ALA A 209 -12.89 -4.11 10.10
N PRO A 210 -12.97 -5.45 10.24
CA PRO A 210 -12.03 -6.25 11.03
C PRO A 210 -10.80 -6.68 10.21
N ILE A 211 -10.21 -5.76 9.44
CA ILE A 211 -9.01 -5.99 8.64
C ILE A 211 -7.94 -4.95 8.96
N PRO A 212 -6.66 -5.25 8.81
CA PRO A 212 -5.58 -4.28 8.94
C PRO A 212 -5.77 -3.07 8.03
N LEU A 213 -5.61 -1.86 8.60
CA LEU A 213 -5.68 -0.61 7.86
C LEU A 213 -4.33 0.07 7.79
N LEU A 214 -3.88 0.37 6.58
CA LEU A 214 -2.63 1.06 6.30
C LEU A 214 -2.91 2.52 5.92
N LEU A 215 -2.31 3.44 6.67
CA LEU A 215 -2.52 4.88 6.49
C LEU A 215 -1.89 5.39 5.20
N ALA A 216 -2.64 6.13 4.39
CA ALA A 216 -2.17 6.81 3.20
C ALA A 216 -1.40 8.10 3.56
N GLY A 217 -0.30 8.38 2.87
CA GLY A 217 0.51 9.58 3.10
C GLY A 217 -0.02 10.88 2.48
N GLY A 218 -0.96 10.79 1.57
CA GLY A 218 -1.40 11.98 0.82
C GLY A 218 -0.34 12.50 -0.17
N PRO A 219 -0.45 13.79 -0.60
CA PRO A 219 0.56 14.44 -1.44
C PRO A 219 1.87 14.67 -0.67
N ALA A 220 2.99 14.76 -1.39
CA ALA A 220 4.28 15.15 -0.83
C ALA A 220 4.25 16.64 -0.47
N SER A 221 3.64 16.99 0.65
CA SER A 221 3.51 18.36 1.14
C SER A 221 3.55 18.34 2.67
N GLY A 222 4.22 19.30 3.22
CA GLY A 222 4.36 19.43 4.67
C GLY A 222 5.74 19.07 5.19
N LYS A 223 5.97 19.35 6.47
CA LYS A 223 7.22 19.01 7.16
C LYS A 223 7.22 17.54 7.53
N THR A 224 8.36 16.89 7.44
CA THR A 224 8.56 15.49 7.88
C THR A 224 8.00 15.24 9.27
N SER A 225 8.27 16.16 10.22
CA SER A 225 7.73 16.07 11.58
C SER A 225 6.20 16.00 11.65
N ALA A 226 5.49 16.78 10.83
CA ALA A 226 4.04 16.75 10.80
C ALA A 226 3.48 15.44 10.24
N VAL A 227 4.16 14.88 9.22
CA VAL A 227 3.79 13.57 8.66
C VAL A 227 3.98 12.46 9.69
N LEU A 228 5.11 12.43 10.40
CA LEU A 228 5.38 11.41 11.42
C LEU A 228 4.45 11.57 12.64
N SER A 229 4.13 12.81 13.07
CA SER A 229 3.13 13.03 14.12
C SER A 229 1.75 12.50 13.72
N MET A 230 1.32 12.73 12.48
CA MET A 230 0.07 12.15 11.95
C MET A 230 0.10 10.61 11.97
N VAL A 231 1.23 9.99 11.64
CA VAL A 231 1.38 8.53 11.72
C VAL A 231 1.27 8.05 13.17
N GLU A 232 1.91 8.72 14.11
CA GLU A 232 1.82 8.38 15.53
C GLU A 232 0.37 8.42 16.05
N GLU A 233 -0.36 9.50 15.72
CA GLU A 233 -1.77 9.63 16.08
C GLU A 233 -2.63 8.52 15.42
N ALA A 234 -2.41 8.23 14.14
CA ALA A 234 -3.16 7.20 13.43
C ALA A 234 -2.89 5.79 14.00
N LEU A 235 -1.64 5.47 14.35
CA LEU A 235 -1.28 4.21 14.99
C LEU A 235 -1.96 4.06 16.35
N SER A 236 -2.01 5.13 17.15
CA SER A 236 -2.70 5.15 18.44
C SER A 236 -4.23 5.01 18.30
N ALA A 237 -4.78 5.45 17.16
CA ALA A 237 -6.21 5.41 16.84
C ALA A 237 -6.66 4.14 16.09
N GLY A 238 -5.76 3.15 15.91
CA GLY A 238 -6.10 1.84 15.36
C GLY A 238 -5.58 1.55 13.95
N ALA A 239 -4.72 2.39 13.37
CA ALA A 239 -3.99 2.01 12.16
C ALA A 239 -3.06 0.83 12.43
N SER A 240 -2.98 -0.09 11.49
CA SER A 240 -2.07 -1.24 11.53
C SER A 240 -0.70 -0.94 10.92
N GLY A 241 -0.52 0.25 10.39
CA GLY A 241 0.71 0.68 9.75
C GLY A 241 0.46 1.73 8.67
N VAL A 242 1.34 1.78 7.69
CA VAL A 242 1.32 2.80 6.64
C VAL A 242 1.40 2.21 5.24
N CYS A 243 0.77 2.88 4.27
CA CYS A 243 0.97 2.65 2.83
C CYS A 243 1.22 4.02 2.18
N MET A 244 2.47 4.52 2.30
CA MET A 244 2.86 5.88 1.94
C MET A 244 3.88 5.88 0.81
N GLY A 245 3.51 6.44 -0.35
CA GLY A 245 4.40 6.57 -1.51
C GLY A 245 5.16 7.90 -1.51
N ARG A 246 4.51 8.96 -1.97
CA ARG A 246 5.13 10.28 -2.21
C ARG A 246 5.85 10.87 -1.00
N GLN A 247 5.34 10.65 0.21
CA GLN A 247 6.00 11.11 1.44
C GLN A 247 7.35 10.41 1.69
N VAL A 248 7.58 9.27 1.04
CA VAL A 248 8.83 8.50 1.16
C VAL A 248 9.69 8.69 -0.07
N PHE A 249 9.21 8.31 -1.26
CA PHE A 249 10.07 8.31 -2.45
C PHE A 249 10.42 9.72 -2.96
N ALA A 250 9.59 10.73 -2.69
CA ALA A 250 9.91 12.14 -3.01
C ALA A 250 10.56 12.90 -1.84
N HIS A 251 10.97 12.21 -0.78
CA HIS A 251 11.74 12.78 0.33
C HIS A 251 13.22 12.89 -0.04
N ASP A 252 13.92 13.91 0.46
CA ASP A 252 15.37 14.10 0.23
C ASP A 252 16.19 12.88 0.66
N ASN A 253 15.73 12.13 1.65
CA ASN A 253 16.32 10.88 2.10
C ASN A 253 15.23 9.80 2.27
N PRO A 254 14.88 9.06 1.19
CA PRO A 254 13.82 8.06 1.21
C PRO A 254 14.07 6.92 2.19
N GLY A 255 15.32 6.46 2.29
CA GLY A 255 15.73 5.40 3.20
C GLY A 255 15.53 5.78 4.67
N ALA A 256 15.96 7.00 5.07
CA ALA A 256 15.76 7.49 6.42
C ALA A 256 14.27 7.64 6.76
N MET A 257 13.48 8.21 5.84
CA MET A 257 12.02 8.32 6.03
C MET A 257 11.35 6.96 6.18
N ALA A 258 11.70 5.99 5.34
CA ALA A 258 11.19 4.62 5.44
C ALA A 258 11.61 3.96 6.77
N LYS A 259 12.87 4.15 7.20
CA LYS A 259 13.36 3.60 8.47
C LYS A 259 12.64 4.19 9.68
N ALA A 260 12.36 5.50 9.68
CA ALA A 260 11.57 6.13 10.73
C ALA A 260 10.16 5.48 10.84
N LEU A 261 9.50 5.24 9.71
CA LEU A 261 8.20 4.57 9.68
C LEU A 261 8.27 3.12 10.20
N VAL A 262 9.34 2.38 9.87
CA VAL A 262 9.58 1.02 10.39
C VAL A 262 9.70 1.03 11.91
N MET A 263 10.49 1.94 12.48
CA MET A 263 10.64 2.09 13.92
C MET A 263 9.32 2.43 14.61
N MET A 264 8.51 3.31 14.03
CA MET A 264 7.21 3.68 14.60
C MET A 264 6.21 2.51 14.57
N VAL A 265 6.14 1.80 13.45
CA VAL A 265 5.14 0.73 13.25
C VAL A 265 5.50 -0.54 14.00
N HIS A 266 6.77 -0.96 13.97
CA HIS A 266 7.20 -2.25 14.53
C HIS A 266 7.84 -2.16 15.91
N GLU A 267 8.52 -1.03 16.22
CA GLU A 267 9.22 -0.86 17.50
C GLU A 267 8.45 0.05 18.48
N GLY A 268 7.36 0.71 18.01
CA GLY A 268 6.56 1.61 18.83
C GLY A 268 7.26 2.93 19.17
N ALA A 269 8.24 3.34 18.36
CA ALA A 269 8.93 4.61 18.56
C ALA A 269 7.96 5.79 18.36
N SER A 270 8.12 6.85 19.15
CA SER A 270 7.45 8.12 18.90
C SER A 270 7.99 8.79 17.63
N ALA A 271 7.24 9.72 17.06
CA ALA A 271 7.67 10.50 15.90
C ALA A 271 9.02 11.20 16.15
N GLU A 272 9.18 11.82 17.32
CA GLU A 272 10.43 12.49 17.70
C GLU A 272 11.61 11.52 17.83
N ALA A 273 11.38 10.38 18.52
CA ALA A 273 12.44 9.37 18.70
C ALA A 273 12.87 8.77 17.36
N ALA A 274 11.92 8.47 16.47
CA ALA A 274 12.21 7.94 15.14
C ALA A 274 13.00 8.94 14.29
N MET A 275 12.58 10.22 14.26
CA MET A 275 13.31 11.29 13.55
C MET A 275 14.75 11.43 14.03
N ASN A 276 14.92 11.54 15.33
CA ASN A 276 16.26 11.70 15.92
C ASN A 276 17.19 10.52 15.62
N ALA A 277 16.63 9.29 15.61
CA ALA A 277 17.41 8.07 15.35
C ALA A 277 17.94 7.99 13.92
N VAL A 278 17.23 8.58 12.95
CA VAL A 278 17.60 8.53 11.51
C VAL A 278 18.14 9.86 10.97
N GLY A 279 18.20 10.89 11.81
CA GLY A 279 18.77 12.20 11.44
C GLY A 279 17.85 13.06 10.54
N LEU A 280 16.52 12.97 10.72
CA LEU A 280 15.52 13.77 10.01
C LEU A 280 15.08 15.01 10.80
#